data_1ce16eef0f577a3405fd4527232d50c4
#
_entry.id   1ce16eef0f577a3405fd4527232d50c4
#
_cell.length_a   1.000
_cell.length_b   1.000
_cell.length_c   1.000
_cell.angle_alpha   90.00
_cell.angle_beta   90.00
_cell.angle_gamma   90.00
#
_symmetry.space_group_name_H-M   'P 1'
#
loop_
_entity.id
_entity.type
_entity.pdbx_description
1 polymer ?
#
loop_
_entity_poly.entity_id
_entity_poly.type
_entity_poly.pdbx_seq_one_letter_code
_entity_poly.pdbx_strand_id
1 'polypeptide(L)'
;IGVPDSILNKKGELDAQEWDSIKSHPRLGANIVGNVPDLAPCVGSILYHHERWDGTGYPEGLHGKSIPLGARILAIADAFAAMASARPYRAALQDEEALERLKQGAGNQFDPELVQLFVEEVEAGLPQKDKVSRVPPIQT
;
A
#
# COMPACT_ATOMS: atom_id res chain seq x y z
N ILE A 1 8.76 -8.41 8.97
CA ILE A 1 9.00 -9.29 10.14
C ILE A 1 8.66 -10.72 9.75
N GLY A 2 9.57 -11.68 9.99
CA GLY A 2 9.35 -13.10 9.79
C GLY A 2 9.49 -13.63 8.36
N VAL A 3 9.76 -12.78 7.39
CA VAL A 3 10.11 -13.19 6.02
C VAL A 3 11.63 -13.09 5.85
N PRO A 4 12.33 -14.15 5.41
CA PRO A 4 13.77 -14.12 5.18
C PRO A 4 14.16 -13.09 4.12
N ASP A 5 15.30 -12.40 4.34
CA ASP A 5 15.83 -11.42 3.38
C ASP A 5 16.09 -12.00 2.00
N SER A 6 16.42 -13.29 1.93
CA SER A 6 16.60 -14.02 0.67
C SER A 6 15.33 -14.07 -0.19
N ILE A 7 14.15 -14.11 0.47
CA ILE A 7 12.85 -14.06 -0.21
C ILE A 7 12.50 -12.63 -0.61
N LEU A 8 12.70 -11.67 0.32
CA LEU A 8 12.39 -10.25 0.08
C LEU A 8 13.24 -9.63 -1.04
N ASN A 9 14.49 -10.09 -1.19
CA ASN A 9 15.42 -9.58 -2.18
C ASN A 9 15.57 -10.48 -3.41
N LYS A 10 14.72 -11.49 -3.56
CA LYS A 10 14.78 -12.43 -4.69
C LYS A 10 14.53 -11.72 -6.02
N LYS A 11 15.43 -11.93 -6.97
CA LYS A 11 15.32 -11.46 -8.36
C LYS A 11 14.61 -12.54 -9.19
N GLY A 12 13.31 -12.56 -9.19
CA GLY A 12 12.55 -13.52 -9.97
C GLY A 12 11.23 -13.88 -9.31
N GLU A 13 10.52 -14.82 -9.92
CA GLU A 13 9.25 -15.29 -9.38
C GLU A 13 9.45 -16.08 -8.08
N LEU A 14 8.52 -15.92 -7.17
CA LEU A 14 8.48 -16.68 -5.92
C LEU A 14 7.82 -18.03 -6.17
N ASP A 15 8.38 -19.07 -5.58
CA ASP A 15 7.73 -20.39 -5.56
C ASP A 15 6.60 -20.43 -4.50
N ALA A 16 5.85 -21.55 -4.47
CA ALA A 16 4.71 -21.70 -3.58
C ALA A 16 5.10 -21.62 -2.09
N GLN A 17 6.26 -22.15 -1.69
CA GLN A 17 6.72 -22.12 -0.29
C GLN A 17 7.16 -20.71 0.12
N GLU A 18 7.80 -19.99 -0.78
CA GLU A 18 8.19 -18.61 -0.59
C GLU A 18 6.96 -17.69 -0.47
N TRP A 19 5.94 -17.94 -1.29
CA TRP A 19 4.65 -17.26 -1.18
C TRP A 19 3.94 -17.55 0.15
N ASP A 20 3.95 -18.80 0.61
CA ASP A 20 3.39 -19.16 1.90
C ASP A 20 4.12 -18.47 3.06
N SER A 21 5.43 -18.34 2.96
CA SER A 21 6.24 -17.57 3.92
C SER A 21 5.82 -16.09 3.95
N ILE A 22 5.64 -15.47 2.79
CA ILE A 22 5.16 -14.08 2.71
C ILE A 22 3.76 -13.96 3.29
N LYS A 23 2.83 -14.83 2.92
CA LYS A 23 1.44 -14.79 3.40
C LYS A 23 1.31 -15.05 4.91
N SER A 24 2.32 -15.59 5.54
CA SER A 24 2.33 -15.84 7.00
C SER A 24 2.64 -14.59 7.83
N HIS A 25 3.32 -13.59 7.27
CA HIS A 25 3.81 -12.45 8.05
C HIS A 25 2.71 -11.59 8.70
N PRO A 26 1.48 -11.41 8.14
CA PRO A 26 0.44 -10.67 8.83
C PRO A 26 -0.01 -11.35 10.12
N ARG A 27 -0.10 -12.69 10.12
CA ARG A 27 -0.44 -13.46 11.34
C ARG A 27 0.67 -13.35 12.38
N LEU A 28 1.93 -13.42 11.96
CA LEU A 28 3.07 -13.26 12.87
C LEU A 28 3.08 -11.86 13.49
N GLY A 29 2.90 -10.81 12.66
CA GLY A 29 2.78 -9.44 13.14
C GLY A 29 1.63 -9.24 14.11
N ALA A 30 0.45 -9.77 13.80
CA ALA A 30 -0.73 -9.74 14.66
C ALA A 30 -0.49 -10.44 16.00
N ASN A 31 0.19 -11.57 16.01
CA ASN A 31 0.56 -12.29 17.24
C ASN A 31 1.53 -11.47 18.11
N ILE A 32 2.53 -10.84 17.51
CA ILE A 32 3.48 -9.99 18.25
C ILE A 32 2.75 -8.84 18.91
N VAL A 33 1.94 -8.11 18.14
CA VAL A 33 1.19 -6.94 18.63
C VAL A 33 0.11 -7.34 19.64
N GLY A 34 -0.55 -8.48 19.45
CA GLY A 34 -1.58 -8.99 20.37
C GLY A 34 -1.08 -9.31 21.77
N ASN A 35 0.23 -9.50 21.94
CA ASN A 35 0.84 -9.67 23.27
C ASN A 35 1.07 -8.36 24.04
N VAL A 36 0.80 -7.21 23.41
CA VAL A 36 0.90 -5.88 24.03
C VAL A 36 -0.51 -5.33 24.24
N PRO A 37 -1.01 -5.23 25.49
CA PRO A 37 -2.40 -4.86 25.76
C PRO A 37 -2.85 -3.55 25.08
N ASP A 38 -2.00 -2.53 25.10
CA ASP A 38 -2.31 -1.22 24.51
C ASP A 38 -2.38 -1.23 22.97
N LEU A 39 -1.83 -2.26 22.34
CA LEU A 39 -1.82 -2.43 20.88
C LEU A 39 -2.88 -3.44 20.40
N ALA A 40 -3.62 -4.06 21.29
CA ALA A 40 -4.67 -5.03 20.92
C ALA A 40 -5.68 -4.49 19.87
N PRO A 41 -6.09 -3.20 19.90
CA PRO A 41 -6.96 -2.64 18.86
C PRO A 41 -6.35 -2.63 17.45
N CYS A 42 -5.01 -2.70 17.33
CA CYS A 42 -4.31 -2.70 16.05
C CYS A 42 -4.20 -4.08 15.40
N VAL A 43 -4.50 -5.16 16.14
CA VAL A 43 -4.34 -6.55 15.67
C VAL A 43 -5.06 -6.81 14.37
N GLY A 44 -6.33 -6.39 14.26
CA GLY A 44 -7.12 -6.55 13.04
C GLY A 44 -6.56 -5.78 11.86
N SER A 45 -6.05 -4.57 12.09
CA SER A 45 -5.41 -3.77 11.04
C SER A 45 -4.17 -4.45 10.48
N ILE A 46 -3.35 -5.03 11.35
CA ILE A 46 -2.13 -5.74 10.96
C ILE A 46 -2.44 -7.08 10.30
N LEU A 47 -3.41 -7.83 10.84
CA LEU A 47 -3.76 -9.15 10.32
C LEU A 47 -4.29 -9.08 8.88
N TYR A 48 -5.10 -8.06 8.58
CA TYR A 48 -5.90 -7.99 7.36
C TYR A 48 -5.43 -6.92 6.36
N HIS A 49 -4.26 -6.32 6.52
CA HIS A 49 -3.79 -5.26 5.61
C HIS A 49 -3.46 -5.73 4.19
N HIS A 50 -3.36 -7.03 3.95
CA HIS A 50 -3.23 -7.64 2.64
C HIS A 50 -4.54 -8.23 2.09
N GLU A 51 -5.65 -8.01 2.79
CA GLU A 51 -6.95 -8.25 2.19
C GLU A 51 -7.21 -7.24 1.08
N ARG A 52 -7.96 -7.66 0.09
CA ARG A 52 -8.32 -6.83 -1.05
C ARG A 52 -9.81 -6.56 -1.05
N TRP A 53 -10.19 -5.37 -1.50
CA TRP A 53 -11.60 -4.98 -1.58
C TRP A 53 -12.46 -5.97 -2.34
N ASP A 54 -11.92 -6.59 -3.39
CA ASP A 54 -12.57 -7.60 -4.24
C ASP A 54 -12.64 -9.02 -3.62
N GLY A 55 -12.07 -9.23 -2.43
CA GLY A 55 -12.06 -10.52 -1.74
C GLY A 55 -10.99 -11.49 -2.22
N THR A 56 -10.08 -11.08 -3.10
CA THR A 56 -8.99 -11.93 -3.63
C THR A 56 -7.70 -11.84 -2.84
N GLY A 57 -7.72 -11.17 -1.68
CA GLY A 57 -6.58 -11.00 -0.80
C GLY A 57 -6.35 -12.14 0.16
N TYR A 58 -5.56 -11.91 1.17
CA TYR A 58 -5.23 -12.86 2.23
C TYR A 58 -5.11 -12.17 3.59
N PRO A 59 -5.22 -12.88 4.73
CA PRO A 59 -5.21 -14.33 4.89
C PRO A 59 -6.56 -15.03 4.75
N GLU A 60 -7.69 -14.34 4.74
CA GLU A 60 -9.02 -14.94 4.83
C GLU A 60 -9.92 -14.66 3.63
N GLY A 61 -9.52 -13.75 2.72
CA GLY A 61 -10.33 -13.37 1.56
C GLY A 61 -11.55 -12.53 1.94
N LEU A 62 -11.39 -11.65 2.93
CA LEU A 62 -12.45 -10.72 3.33
C LEU A 62 -12.77 -9.75 2.20
N HIS A 63 -14.05 -9.39 2.06
CA HIS A 63 -14.55 -8.54 0.97
C HIS A 63 -15.12 -7.23 1.50
N GLY A 64 -14.83 -6.14 0.81
CA GLY A 64 -15.47 -4.84 1.02
C GLY A 64 -15.36 -4.36 2.47
N LYS A 65 -16.47 -3.95 3.04
CA LYS A 65 -16.55 -3.42 4.42
C LYS A 65 -16.42 -4.50 5.51
N SER A 66 -16.34 -5.79 5.15
CA SER A 66 -15.96 -6.85 6.09
C SER A 66 -14.48 -6.77 6.48
N ILE A 67 -13.65 -6.09 5.67
CA ILE A 67 -12.27 -5.78 6.02
C ILE A 67 -12.29 -4.65 7.07
N PRO A 68 -11.62 -4.79 8.23
CA PRO A 68 -11.55 -3.73 9.23
C PRO A 68 -11.06 -2.40 8.65
N LEU A 69 -11.62 -1.28 9.11
CA LEU A 69 -11.28 0.04 8.60
C LEU A 69 -9.77 0.32 8.63
N GLY A 70 -9.12 0.03 9.75
CA GLY A 70 -7.67 0.24 9.89
C GLY A 70 -6.85 -0.58 8.89
N ALA A 71 -7.28 -1.80 8.54
CA ALA A 71 -6.64 -2.63 7.52
C ALA A 71 -6.80 -2.01 6.12
N ARG A 72 -7.99 -1.48 5.79
CA ARG A 72 -8.23 -0.79 4.50
C ARG A 72 -7.38 0.47 4.36
N ILE A 73 -7.23 1.24 5.43
CA ILE A 73 -6.35 2.44 5.46
C ILE A 73 -4.89 2.02 5.32
N LEU A 74 -4.45 1.03 6.09
CA LEU A 74 -3.06 0.56 6.08
C LEU A 74 -2.66 0.01 4.71
N ALA A 75 -3.56 -0.72 4.02
CA ALA A 75 -3.33 -1.23 2.68
C ALA A 75 -3.00 -0.12 1.66
N ILE A 76 -3.72 1.01 1.71
CA ILE A 76 -3.48 2.16 0.83
C ILE A 76 -2.16 2.84 1.18
N ALA A 77 -1.91 3.09 2.46
CA ALA A 77 -0.69 3.75 2.92
C ALA A 77 0.56 2.93 2.60
N ASP A 78 0.52 1.61 2.81
CA ASP A 78 1.62 0.70 2.49
C ASP A 78 1.90 0.64 0.98
N ALA A 79 0.85 0.55 0.16
CA ALA A 79 0.97 0.57 -1.29
C ALA A 79 1.59 1.87 -1.80
N PHE A 80 1.14 3.03 -1.28
CA PHE A 80 1.69 4.32 -1.64
C PHE A 80 3.16 4.44 -1.23
N ALA A 81 3.50 4.12 0.01
CA ALA A 81 4.87 4.13 0.50
C ALA A 81 5.79 3.20 -0.30
N ALA A 82 5.30 2.01 -0.66
CA ALA A 82 6.05 1.07 -1.48
C ALA A 82 6.29 1.59 -2.91
N MET A 83 5.36 2.34 -3.48
CA MET A 83 5.52 2.97 -4.81
C MET A 83 6.45 4.18 -4.76
N ALA A 84 6.35 5.02 -3.74
CA ALA A 84 7.17 6.21 -3.53
C ALA A 84 8.61 5.90 -3.10
N SER A 85 8.92 4.66 -2.72
CA SER A 85 10.25 4.23 -2.30
C SER A 85 11.00 3.53 -3.42
N ALA A 86 12.29 3.87 -3.61
CA ALA A 86 13.18 3.12 -4.50
C ALA A 86 13.43 1.72 -3.94
N ARG A 87 13.43 0.72 -4.81
CA ARG A 87 13.79 -0.67 -4.49
C ARG A 87 14.93 -1.13 -5.40
N PRO A 88 15.69 -2.20 -5.06
CA PRO A 88 16.83 -2.64 -5.85
C PRO A 88 16.54 -2.86 -7.35
N TYR A 89 15.28 -3.04 -7.71
CA TYR A 89 14.84 -3.35 -9.09
C TYR A 89 13.90 -2.29 -9.68
N ARG A 90 13.56 -1.22 -8.93
CA ARG A 90 12.61 -0.22 -9.36
C ARG A 90 12.93 1.13 -8.73
N ALA A 91 13.03 2.16 -9.56
CA ALA A 91 13.07 3.55 -9.09
C ALA A 91 11.76 3.91 -8.35
N ALA A 92 11.85 4.86 -7.42
CA ALA A 92 10.69 5.46 -6.80
C ALA A 92 9.83 6.13 -7.88
N LEU A 93 8.51 5.97 -7.77
CA LEU A 93 7.57 6.74 -8.59
C LEU A 93 7.46 8.15 -8.04
N GLN A 94 7.12 9.09 -8.92
CA GLN A 94 6.66 10.40 -8.47
C GLN A 94 5.29 10.24 -7.80
N ASP A 95 4.99 11.15 -6.87
CA ASP A 95 3.75 11.06 -6.08
C ASP A 95 2.50 11.04 -6.98
N GLU A 96 2.49 11.85 -8.03
CA GLU A 96 1.37 11.89 -8.97
C GLU A 96 1.14 10.54 -9.67
N GLU A 97 2.20 9.84 -10.08
CA GLU A 97 2.08 8.51 -10.70
C GLU A 97 1.63 7.46 -9.68
N ALA A 98 2.12 7.53 -8.44
CA ALA A 98 1.70 6.65 -7.36
C ALA A 98 0.21 6.83 -7.03
N LEU A 99 -0.27 8.09 -6.97
CA LEU A 99 -1.68 8.39 -6.76
C LEU A 99 -2.56 7.87 -7.89
N GLU A 100 -2.11 8.01 -9.14
CA GLU A 100 -2.86 7.48 -10.28
C GLU A 100 -3.01 5.95 -10.23
N ARG A 101 -1.97 5.24 -9.79
CA ARG A 101 -2.05 3.79 -9.57
C ARG A 101 -3.01 3.41 -8.45
N LEU A 102 -3.08 4.19 -7.38
CA LEU A 102 -4.09 3.97 -6.33
C LEU A 102 -5.50 4.16 -6.88
N LYS A 103 -5.75 5.21 -7.68
CA LYS A 103 -7.05 5.45 -8.33
C LYS A 103 -7.46 4.26 -9.21
N GLN A 104 -6.53 3.69 -9.98
CA GLN A 104 -6.79 2.51 -10.82
C GLN A 104 -7.12 1.25 -10.00
N GLY A 105 -6.58 1.13 -8.79
CA GLY A 105 -6.86 0.03 -7.87
C GLY A 105 -8.15 0.19 -7.04
N ALA A 106 -8.79 1.36 -7.10
CA ALA A 106 -10.00 1.64 -6.35
C ALA A 106 -11.17 0.73 -6.78
N GLY A 107 -11.85 0.15 -5.81
CA GLY A 107 -12.96 -0.80 -6.06
C GLY A 107 -12.52 -2.24 -6.34
N ASN A 108 -11.23 -2.47 -6.62
CA ASN A 108 -10.66 -3.81 -6.79
C ASN A 108 -9.73 -4.16 -5.63
N GLN A 109 -8.58 -3.54 -5.58
CA GLN A 109 -7.61 -3.77 -4.52
C GLN A 109 -7.95 -2.96 -3.27
N PHE A 110 -8.36 -1.71 -3.43
CA PHE A 110 -8.57 -0.75 -2.36
C PHE A 110 -10.01 -0.29 -2.23
N ASP A 111 -10.38 0.12 -1.03
CA ASP A 111 -11.64 0.81 -0.77
C ASP A 111 -11.72 2.11 -1.57
N PRO A 112 -12.71 2.26 -2.46
CA PRO A 112 -12.78 3.43 -3.35
C PRO A 112 -13.02 4.74 -2.59
N GLU A 113 -13.78 4.73 -1.50
CA GLU A 113 -14.04 5.92 -0.68
C GLU A 113 -12.74 6.39 0.00
N LEU A 114 -11.97 5.44 0.54
CA LEU A 114 -10.69 5.75 1.21
C LEU A 114 -9.60 6.17 0.22
N VAL A 115 -9.56 5.60 -0.99
CA VAL A 115 -8.64 6.07 -2.04
C VAL A 115 -8.92 7.51 -2.38
N GLN A 116 -10.18 7.88 -2.57
CA GLN A 116 -10.54 9.27 -2.87
C GLN A 116 -10.07 10.23 -1.78
N LEU A 117 -10.36 9.95 -0.51
CA LEU A 117 -9.93 10.76 0.61
C LEU A 117 -8.41 10.86 0.71
N PHE A 118 -7.69 9.74 0.53
CA PHE A 118 -6.23 9.72 0.57
C PHE A 118 -5.61 10.59 -0.53
N VAL A 119 -6.15 10.49 -1.75
CA VAL A 119 -5.69 11.29 -2.89
C VAL A 119 -5.91 12.79 -2.62
N GLU A 120 -7.09 13.17 -2.16
CA GLU A 120 -7.41 14.57 -1.83
C GLU A 120 -6.45 15.15 -0.78
N GLU A 121 -6.14 14.40 0.28
CA GLU A 121 -5.21 14.81 1.33
C GLU A 121 -3.77 14.94 0.83
N VAL A 122 -3.30 14.00 0.03
CA VAL A 122 -1.94 14.05 -0.50
C VAL A 122 -1.81 15.18 -1.53
N GLU A 123 -2.78 15.35 -2.44
CA GLU A 123 -2.77 16.44 -3.43
C GLU A 123 -2.82 17.82 -2.76
N ALA A 124 -3.55 17.96 -1.65
CA ALA A 124 -3.57 19.20 -0.87
C ALA A 124 -2.25 19.50 -0.17
N GLY A 125 -1.46 18.48 0.21
CA GLY A 125 -0.15 18.60 0.83
C GLY A 125 1.02 18.75 -0.15
N LEU A 126 0.83 18.44 -1.44
CA LEU A 126 1.87 18.61 -2.44
C LEU A 126 2.11 20.09 -2.72
N PRO A 127 3.39 20.52 -2.85
CA PRO A 127 3.68 21.89 -3.27
C PRO A 127 3.06 22.11 -4.66
N GLN A 128 2.25 23.16 -4.78
CA GLN A 128 1.71 23.55 -6.08
C GLN A 128 2.90 23.80 -7.01
N LYS A 129 3.01 23.01 -8.08
CA LYS A 129 3.97 23.29 -9.15
C LYS A 129 3.56 24.64 -9.71
N ASP A 130 4.36 25.69 -9.40
CA ASP A 130 4.24 26.98 -10.03
C ASP A 130 4.05 26.74 -11.51
N LYS A 131 2.95 27.27 -12.08
CA LYS A 131 2.76 27.33 -13.51
C LYS A 131 3.92 28.16 -14.04
N VAL A 132 4.99 27.47 -14.45
CA VAL A 132 6.11 28.11 -15.15
C VAL A 132 5.49 28.80 -16.36
N SER A 133 5.36 30.12 -16.23
CA SER A 133 4.95 30.99 -17.31
C SER A 133 5.80 30.63 -18.52
N ARG A 134 5.16 30.14 -19.58
CA ARG A 134 5.83 29.96 -20.87
C ARG A 134 6.38 31.33 -21.25
N VAL A 135 7.68 31.50 -21.11
CA VAL A 135 8.39 32.64 -21.68
C VAL A 135 8.12 32.59 -23.18
N PRO A 136 7.54 33.63 -23.77
CA PRO A 136 7.33 33.65 -25.23
C PRO A 136 8.68 33.62 -25.93
N PRO A 137 8.79 32.99 -27.13
CA PRO A 137 10.05 32.92 -27.83
C PRO A 137 10.48 34.34 -28.24
N ILE A 138 11.76 34.62 -27.99
CA ILE A 138 12.41 35.87 -28.43
C ILE A 138 12.41 35.87 -29.95
N GLN A 139 11.68 36.79 -30.55
CA GLN A 139 11.76 37.04 -31.99
C GLN A 139 13.07 37.80 -32.25
N THR A 140 13.96 37.20 -33.01
CA THR A 140 15.09 37.84 -33.68
C THR A 140 14.72 38.14 -35.12
#